data_4e48c5c83e2878833d17220bc42636c5
#
_entry.id   4e48c5c83e2878833d17220bc42636c5
#
_cell.length_a   1.000
_cell.length_b   1.000
_cell.length_c   1.000
_cell.angle_alpha   90.00
_cell.angle_beta   90.00
_cell.angle_gamma   90.00
#
_symmetry.space_group_name_H-M   'P 1'
#
loop_
_entity.id
_entity.type
_entity.pdbx_description
1 polymer ?
#
loop_
_entity_poly.entity_id
_entity_poly.type
_entity_poly.pdbx_seq_one_letter_code
_entity_poly.pdbx_strand_id
1 'polypeptide(L)'
;MATKTTNVVTTTTTTTETTTKVSGGTGWFGGLSTLFKALLIIGALLIVGIVVGVLLFGRVKVASNSMETAYSKGGTVWFKRFGAPERGDVLVFRHPEADSVNLNAPDKNYYKMTRLYGEAWCNKNVDPVVFQGKKKRPILLSRCVGLPGDMVAIRDNKVIVNNNPVEDAATTKYLFLTVTNDILKNEYLEPLGINKQDITYVGEDAETIISFYHKAIPTNSQAALYSLSEAEADAIYKSNVALKIQRVSLPKDYFERTVFPYIEKLHWNSSNFGAVPVPEKGKVLKLNTNILPLYRRCIEAYEGNKVEVKGDKIFINGTETDSYRFRRNYFFVLGDNRTTEDDSRYFGFLPDSHVMGVACE
;
A
#
# COMPACT_ATOMS: atom_id res chain seq x y z
N MET A 1 -123.87 6.70 -20.18
CA MET A 1 -122.71 7.15 -19.41
C MET A 1 -121.76 5.96 -19.29
N ALA A 2 -120.70 6.00 -19.96
CA ALA A 2 -119.73 4.89 -20.07
C ALA A 2 -118.64 5.05 -19.05
N THR A 3 -118.47 4.06 -18.22
CA THR A 3 -117.40 4.03 -17.24
C THR A 3 -116.20 3.29 -17.85
N LYS A 4 -115.12 3.97 -17.96
CA LYS A 4 -113.89 3.47 -18.55
C LYS A 4 -113.04 2.89 -17.43
N THR A 5 -112.83 1.58 -17.44
CA THR A 5 -111.93 0.89 -16.50
C THR A 5 -110.52 0.93 -17.05
N THR A 6 -109.62 1.46 -16.27
CA THR A 6 -108.17 1.54 -16.62
C THR A 6 -107.44 0.39 -15.93
N ASN A 7 -106.90 -0.53 -16.72
CA ASN A 7 -106.03 -1.59 -16.22
C ASN A 7 -104.60 -1.02 -16.03
N VAL A 8 -104.07 -1.08 -14.81
CA VAL A 8 -102.70 -0.79 -14.49
C VAL A 8 -101.89 -2.09 -14.61
N VAL A 9 -100.98 -2.12 -15.56
CA VAL A 9 -100.01 -3.20 -15.70
C VAL A 9 -98.78 -2.82 -14.88
N THR A 10 -98.54 -3.55 -13.82
CA THR A 10 -97.35 -3.40 -13.00
C THR A 10 -96.20 -4.24 -13.62
N THR A 11 -95.22 -3.60 -14.23
CA THR A 11 -93.99 -4.25 -14.73
C THR A 11 -93.01 -4.34 -13.59
N THR A 12 -92.70 -5.54 -13.10
CA THR A 12 -91.66 -5.82 -12.14
C THR A 12 -90.32 -5.97 -12.90
N THR A 13 -89.43 -4.99 -12.80
CA THR A 13 -88.07 -5.03 -13.34
C THR A 13 -87.19 -5.75 -12.34
N THR A 14 -86.81 -6.98 -12.64
CA THR A 14 -85.75 -7.73 -11.88
C THR A 14 -84.41 -7.26 -12.32
N THR A 15 -83.74 -6.45 -11.50
CA THR A 15 -82.35 -6.07 -11.70
C THR A 15 -81.46 -7.21 -11.26
N THR A 16 -80.86 -7.93 -12.22
CA THR A 16 -79.83 -8.91 -11.96
C THR A 16 -78.48 -8.13 -11.77
N GLU A 17 -78.05 -7.96 -10.55
CA GLU A 17 -76.68 -7.51 -10.27
C GLU A 17 -75.66 -8.59 -10.68
N THR A 18 -75.00 -8.39 -11.82
CA THR A 18 -73.83 -9.16 -12.22
C THR A 18 -72.68 -8.60 -11.45
N THR A 19 -72.34 -9.20 -10.33
CA THR A 19 -71.01 -8.98 -9.65
C THR A 19 -69.91 -9.56 -10.52
N THR A 20 -69.31 -8.74 -11.37
CA THR A 20 -68.03 -9.05 -12.01
C THR A 20 -66.99 -9.11 -10.90
N LYS A 21 -66.60 -10.31 -10.46
CA LYS A 21 -65.40 -10.53 -9.74
C LYS A 21 -64.24 -10.08 -10.64
N VAL A 22 -63.72 -8.90 -10.40
CA VAL A 22 -62.40 -8.50 -10.92
C VAL A 22 -61.40 -9.49 -10.33
N SER A 23 -61.03 -10.48 -11.13
CA SER A 23 -59.87 -11.32 -10.86
C SER A 23 -58.64 -10.38 -10.82
N GLY A 24 -58.27 -9.95 -9.62
CA GLY A 24 -57.01 -9.29 -9.42
C GLY A 24 -55.92 -10.21 -9.98
N GLY A 25 -55.27 -9.76 -11.05
CA GLY A 25 -54.14 -10.49 -11.65
C GLY A 25 -53.14 -10.80 -10.54
N THR A 26 -53.11 -12.08 -10.15
CA THR A 26 -52.00 -12.56 -9.31
C THR A 26 -50.76 -12.37 -10.14
N GLY A 27 -49.97 -11.34 -9.82
CA GLY A 27 -48.65 -11.15 -10.45
C GLY A 27 -47.91 -12.49 -10.39
N TRP A 28 -46.91 -12.65 -11.21
CA TRP A 28 -46.12 -13.88 -11.45
C TRP A 28 -45.87 -14.74 -10.19
N PHE A 29 -45.80 -14.11 -9.02
CA PHE A 29 -45.67 -14.77 -7.71
C PHE A 29 -46.99 -15.37 -7.14
N GLY A 30 -48.16 -15.07 -7.69
CA GLY A 30 -49.46 -15.48 -7.11
C GLY A 30 -49.73 -16.98 -7.14
N GLY A 31 -49.18 -17.72 -8.11
CA GLY A 31 -49.37 -19.17 -8.29
C GLY A 31 -48.35 -20.07 -7.59
N LEU A 32 -47.28 -19.51 -6.98
CA LEU A 32 -46.23 -20.29 -6.37
C LEU A 32 -46.56 -20.70 -4.93
N SER A 33 -46.16 -21.93 -4.52
CA SER A 33 -46.29 -22.38 -3.13
C SER A 33 -45.53 -21.46 -2.15
N THR A 34 -46.01 -21.35 -0.92
CA THR A 34 -45.40 -20.50 0.11
C THR A 34 -43.94 -20.85 0.34
N LEU A 35 -43.59 -22.15 0.30
CA LEU A 35 -42.22 -22.63 0.42
C LEU A 35 -41.34 -22.15 -0.74
N PHE A 36 -41.84 -22.17 -1.96
CA PHE A 36 -41.09 -21.70 -3.13
C PHE A 36 -40.84 -20.20 -3.11
N LYS A 37 -41.84 -19.40 -2.64
CA LYS A 37 -41.68 -17.95 -2.42
C LYS A 37 -40.60 -17.67 -1.38
N ALA A 38 -40.63 -18.41 -0.26
CA ALA A 38 -39.59 -18.27 0.77
C ALA A 38 -38.20 -18.58 0.23
N LEU A 39 -38.03 -19.65 -0.56
CA LEU A 39 -36.77 -20.02 -1.19
C LEU A 39 -36.26 -18.94 -2.18
N LEU A 40 -37.17 -18.35 -2.97
CA LEU A 40 -36.81 -17.25 -3.87
C LEU A 40 -36.34 -16.00 -3.11
N ILE A 41 -37.02 -15.65 -2.01
CA ILE A 41 -36.61 -14.52 -1.15
C ILE A 41 -35.24 -14.78 -0.52
N ILE A 42 -35.00 -15.97 0.03
CA ILE A 42 -33.70 -16.36 0.61
C ILE A 42 -32.63 -16.32 -0.48
N GLY A 43 -32.90 -16.86 -1.66
CA GLY A 43 -31.97 -16.81 -2.79
C GLY A 43 -31.62 -15.36 -3.21
N ALA A 44 -32.63 -14.49 -3.29
CA ALA A 44 -32.42 -13.06 -3.60
C ALA A 44 -31.59 -12.37 -2.52
N LEU A 45 -31.89 -12.62 -1.23
CA LEU A 45 -31.08 -12.06 -0.12
C LEU A 45 -29.64 -12.54 -0.14
N LEU A 46 -29.39 -13.82 -0.46
CA LEU A 46 -28.04 -14.34 -0.62
C LEU A 46 -27.31 -13.68 -1.78
N ILE A 47 -27.95 -13.50 -2.92
CA ILE A 47 -27.36 -12.79 -4.07
C ILE A 47 -27.03 -11.35 -3.70
N VAL A 48 -27.95 -10.63 -3.05
CA VAL A 48 -27.71 -9.27 -2.57
C VAL A 48 -26.52 -9.25 -1.59
N GLY A 49 -26.46 -10.19 -0.64
CA GLY A 49 -25.35 -10.33 0.30
C GLY A 49 -24.00 -10.54 -0.41
N ILE A 50 -23.97 -11.41 -1.41
CA ILE A 50 -22.76 -11.65 -2.23
C ILE A 50 -22.36 -10.38 -2.99
N VAL A 51 -23.31 -9.72 -3.66
CA VAL A 51 -23.05 -8.47 -4.40
C VAL A 51 -22.51 -7.38 -3.46
N VAL A 52 -23.13 -7.19 -2.30
CA VAL A 52 -22.66 -6.25 -1.28
C VAL A 52 -21.26 -6.64 -0.80
N GLY A 53 -21.01 -7.91 -0.51
CA GLY A 53 -19.70 -8.42 -0.13
C GLY A 53 -18.62 -8.10 -1.18
N VAL A 54 -18.88 -8.36 -2.46
CA VAL A 54 -17.96 -8.05 -3.58
C VAL A 54 -17.71 -6.55 -3.72
N LEU A 55 -18.72 -5.71 -3.45
CA LEU A 55 -18.56 -4.25 -3.49
C LEU A 55 -17.73 -3.73 -2.32
N LEU A 56 -17.94 -4.26 -1.12
CA LEU A 56 -17.27 -3.80 0.10
C LEU A 56 -15.87 -4.37 0.27
N PHE A 57 -15.62 -5.58 -0.19
CA PHE A 57 -14.34 -6.26 -0.02
C PHE A 57 -13.66 -6.54 -1.35
N GLY A 58 -12.35 -6.60 -1.30
CA GLY A 58 -11.51 -7.08 -2.39
C GLY A 58 -10.57 -8.16 -1.90
N ARG A 59 -9.96 -8.88 -2.85
CA ARG A 59 -8.89 -9.84 -2.55
C ARG A 59 -7.74 -9.65 -3.53
N VAL A 60 -6.52 -9.83 -3.03
CA VAL A 60 -5.29 -9.74 -3.84
C VAL A 60 -4.31 -10.82 -3.43
N LYS A 61 -3.40 -11.19 -4.34
CA LYS A 61 -2.22 -11.98 -4.02
C LYS A 61 -1.10 -11.05 -3.58
N VAL A 62 -0.41 -11.41 -2.51
CA VAL A 62 0.77 -10.68 -2.02
C VAL A 62 1.91 -10.86 -3.01
N ALA A 63 2.41 -9.78 -3.57
CA ALA A 63 3.45 -9.80 -4.61
C ALA A 63 4.87 -9.65 -4.04
N SER A 64 5.03 -9.02 -2.87
CA SER A 64 6.34 -8.69 -2.30
C SER A 64 6.51 -9.24 -0.88
N ASN A 65 7.75 -9.23 -0.40
CA ASN A 65 8.10 -9.63 0.97
C ASN A 65 8.01 -8.47 1.97
N SER A 66 7.54 -7.28 1.56
CA SER A 66 7.51 -6.09 2.42
C SER A 66 6.68 -6.26 3.70
N MET A 67 5.71 -7.18 3.67
CA MET A 67 4.84 -7.50 4.80
C MET A 67 4.87 -8.99 5.14
N GLU A 68 5.97 -9.70 4.85
CA GLU A 68 6.04 -11.18 4.95
C GLU A 68 5.76 -11.72 6.36
N THR A 69 6.01 -10.91 7.39
CA THR A 69 5.75 -11.28 8.79
C THR A 69 4.26 -11.36 9.12
N ALA A 70 3.44 -10.56 8.43
CA ALA A 70 1.99 -10.54 8.60
C ALA A 70 1.28 -11.22 7.41
N TYR A 71 1.85 -11.11 6.21
CA TYR A 71 1.24 -11.60 4.96
C TYR A 71 2.30 -12.23 4.07
N SER A 72 2.35 -13.56 4.05
CA SER A 72 3.33 -14.31 3.25
C SER A 72 3.19 -14.05 1.76
N LYS A 73 4.31 -13.93 1.06
CA LYS A 73 4.36 -13.79 -0.41
C LYS A 73 3.62 -14.95 -1.08
N GLY A 74 2.80 -14.63 -2.09
CA GLY A 74 1.94 -15.58 -2.79
C GLY A 74 0.62 -15.90 -2.07
N GLY A 75 0.49 -15.54 -0.80
CA GLY A 75 -0.76 -15.64 -0.04
C GLY A 75 -1.86 -14.73 -0.58
N THR A 76 -3.09 -14.95 -0.15
CA THR A 76 -4.26 -14.13 -0.53
C THR A 76 -4.68 -13.31 0.66
N VAL A 77 -4.82 -12.00 0.45
CA VAL A 77 -5.27 -11.03 1.47
C VAL A 77 -6.60 -10.45 1.05
N TRP A 78 -7.54 -10.43 1.98
CA TRP A 78 -8.79 -9.69 1.87
C TRP A 78 -8.60 -8.27 2.36
N PHE A 79 -9.28 -7.32 1.75
CA PHE A 79 -9.20 -5.92 2.15
C PHE A 79 -10.56 -5.23 2.04
N LYS A 80 -10.82 -4.28 2.93
CA LYS A 80 -11.98 -3.37 2.89
C LYS A 80 -11.70 -2.27 1.88
N ARG A 81 -12.65 -2.04 0.95
CA ARG A 81 -12.53 -0.99 -0.10
C ARG A 81 -12.91 0.40 0.38
N PHE A 82 -13.57 0.50 1.52
CA PHE A 82 -14.11 1.73 2.07
C PHE A 82 -13.59 1.96 3.49
N GLY A 83 -13.56 3.21 3.89
CA GLY A 83 -13.00 3.70 5.13
C GLY A 83 -11.80 4.59 4.88
N ALA A 84 -11.58 5.57 5.73
CA ALA A 84 -10.35 6.34 5.74
C ALA A 84 -9.25 5.49 6.38
N PRO A 85 -8.04 5.43 5.79
CA PRO A 85 -6.91 4.77 6.43
C PRO A 85 -6.56 5.42 7.77
N GLU A 86 -6.25 4.60 8.76
CA GLU A 86 -5.76 5.03 10.06
C GLU A 86 -4.27 4.67 10.22
N ARG A 87 -3.62 5.26 11.22
CA ARG A 87 -2.24 4.91 11.53
C ARG A 87 -2.18 3.50 12.12
N GLY A 88 -1.27 2.69 11.57
CA GLY A 88 -1.16 1.27 11.90
C GLY A 88 -1.85 0.34 10.90
N ASP A 89 -2.82 0.82 10.12
CA ASP A 89 -3.47 0.03 9.08
C ASP A 89 -2.47 -0.48 8.03
N VAL A 90 -2.67 -1.70 7.56
CA VAL A 90 -1.96 -2.21 6.40
C VAL A 90 -2.72 -1.85 5.13
N LEU A 91 -2.14 -0.95 4.34
CA LEU A 91 -2.74 -0.48 3.08
C LEU A 91 -2.43 -1.45 1.95
N VAL A 92 -3.44 -1.77 1.17
CA VAL A 92 -3.32 -2.45 -0.12
C VAL A 92 -3.35 -1.39 -1.21
N PHE A 93 -2.28 -1.28 -2.01
CA PHE A 93 -2.16 -0.19 -2.97
C PHE A 93 -1.43 -0.61 -4.25
N ARG A 94 -1.59 0.19 -5.31
CA ARG A 94 -0.84 0.07 -6.56
C ARG A 94 0.48 0.80 -6.43
N HIS A 95 1.59 0.16 -6.79
CA HIS A 95 2.92 0.75 -6.69
C HIS A 95 2.98 2.13 -7.38
N PRO A 96 3.36 3.21 -6.66
CA PRO A 96 3.29 4.57 -7.20
C PRO A 96 4.25 4.81 -8.37
N GLU A 97 5.42 4.20 -8.35
CA GLU A 97 6.48 4.39 -9.35
C GLU A 97 6.51 3.32 -10.45
N ALA A 98 5.68 2.29 -10.39
CA ALA A 98 5.63 1.29 -11.46
C ALA A 98 4.75 1.76 -12.64
N ASP A 99 4.88 3.01 -13.06
CA ASP A 99 4.22 3.56 -14.25
C ASP A 99 5.09 3.46 -15.50
N SER A 100 6.38 3.24 -15.34
CA SER A 100 7.34 3.11 -16.42
C SER A 100 8.02 1.75 -16.33
N VAL A 101 7.85 0.94 -17.36
CA VAL A 101 8.33 -0.46 -17.41
C VAL A 101 9.29 -0.62 -18.56
N ASN A 102 10.46 -1.21 -18.26
CA ASN A 102 11.34 -1.75 -19.28
C ASN A 102 10.78 -3.09 -19.76
N LEU A 103 10.51 -3.23 -21.05
CA LEU A 103 9.90 -4.45 -21.61
C LEU A 103 10.79 -5.69 -21.49
N ASN A 104 12.12 -5.52 -21.55
CA ASN A 104 13.07 -6.63 -21.49
C ASN A 104 13.53 -6.96 -20.05
N ALA A 105 13.22 -6.09 -19.07
CA ALA A 105 13.46 -6.33 -17.66
C ALA A 105 12.30 -5.76 -16.81
N PRO A 106 11.09 -6.35 -16.94
CA PRO A 106 9.87 -5.80 -16.32
C PRO A 106 9.89 -5.88 -14.77
N ASP A 107 10.76 -6.69 -14.21
CA ASP A 107 11.06 -6.83 -12.78
C ASP A 107 11.96 -5.71 -12.23
N LYS A 108 12.67 -4.98 -13.12
CA LYS A 108 13.53 -3.87 -12.72
C LYS A 108 12.77 -2.55 -12.75
N ASN A 109 12.72 -1.90 -11.59
CA ASN A 109 12.12 -0.57 -11.48
C ASN A 109 12.97 0.45 -12.26
N TYR A 110 12.39 1.07 -13.30
CA TYR A 110 13.07 2.06 -14.14
C TYR A 110 13.62 3.24 -13.34
N TYR A 111 12.86 3.76 -12.39
CA TYR A 111 13.29 4.88 -11.56
C TYR A 111 14.45 4.51 -10.64
N LYS A 112 14.47 3.29 -10.09
CA LYS A 112 15.64 2.80 -9.34
C LYS A 112 16.87 2.74 -10.23
N MET A 113 16.75 2.24 -11.44
CA MET A 113 17.87 2.19 -12.39
C MET A 113 18.39 3.58 -12.75
N THR A 114 17.50 4.55 -12.98
CA THR A 114 17.91 5.93 -13.28
C THR A 114 18.63 6.61 -12.11
N ARG A 115 18.28 6.26 -10.87
CA ARG A 115 18.95 6.75 -9.67
C ARG A 115 20.34 6.16 -9.49
N LEU A 116 20.51 4.87 -9.78
CA LEU A 116 21.78 4.16 -9.65
C LEU A 116 22.76 4.52 -10.76
N TYR A 117 22.29 4.55 -12.00
CA TYR A 117 23.15 4.63 -13.20
C TYR A 117 23.05 5.96 -13.95
N GLY A 118 22.03 6.78 -13.64
CA GLY A 118 21.74 8.03 -14.34
C GLY A 118 20.91 7.85 -15.60
N GLU A 119 20.16 8.90 -15.97
CA GLU A 119 19.23 8.90 -17.10
C GLU A 119 19.95 8.67 -18.44
N ALA A 120 21.12 9.30 -18.64
CA ALA A 120 21.94 9.14 -19.87
C ALA A 120 22.38 7.68 -20.08
N TRP A 121 22.76 7.00 -19.00
CA TRP A 121 23.11 5.57 -19.07
C TRP A 121 21.87 4.73 -19.40
N CYS A 122 20.75 4.98 -18.73
CA CYS A 122 19.51 4.26 -18.99
C CYS A 122 19.03 4.43 -20.42
N ASN A 123 19.06 5.64 -20.98
CA ASN A 123 18.67 5.92 -22.36
C ASN A 123 19.54 5.16 -23.41
N LYS A 124 20.78 4.81 -23.05
CA LYS A 124 21.70 4.06 -23.93
C LYS A 124 21.59 2.55 -23.76
N ASN A 125 21.35 2.07 -22.53
CA ASN A 125 21.53 0.66 -22.16
C ASN A 125 20.22 -0.03 -21.75
N VAL A 126 19.13 0.73 -21.63
CA VAL A 126 17.81 0.21 -21.25
C VAL A 126 16.89 0.36 -22.46
N ASP A 127 16.19 -0.71 -22.79
CA ASP A 127 15.20 -0.69 -23.88
C ASP A 127 14.09 0.34 -23.65
N PRO A 128 13.35 0.67 -24.71
CA PRO A 128 12.28 1.65 -24.63
C PRO A 128 11.35 1.39 -23.45
N VAL A 129 11.22 2.41 -22.61
CA VAL A 129 10.34 2.37 -21.45
C VAL A 129 8.91 2.62 -21.91
N VAL A 130 8.02 1.72 -21.54
CA VAL A 130 6.60 1.84 -21.86
C VAL A 130 5.83 2.29 -20.61
N PHE A 131 5.03 3.33 -20.79
CA PHE A 131 4.11 3.77 -19.74
C PHE A 131 3.00 2.74 -19.55
N GLN A 132 2.80 2.33 -18.30
CA GLN A 132 1.68 1.48 -17.93
C GLN A 132 0.68 2.19 -17.02
N GLY A 133 -0.60 2.04 -17.37
CA GLY A 133 -1.68 2.59 -16.58
C GLY A 133 -1.77 1.95 -15.18
N LYS A 134 -2.32 2.70 -14.24
CA LYS A 134 -2.42 2.31 -12.81
C LYS A 134 -2.93 0.89 -12.58
N LYS A 135 -3.92 0.42 -13.34
CA LYS A 135 -4.51 -0.94 -13.17
C LYS A 135 -3.53 -2.09 -13.43
N LYS A 136 -2.47 -1.87 -14.21
CA LYS A 136 -1.46 -2.87 -14.54
C LYS A 136 -0.28 -2.91 -13.56
N ARG A 137 -0.16 -1.90 -12.68
CA ARG A 137 0.96 -1.80 -11.73
C ARG A 137 0.87 -2.88 -10.67
N PRO A 138 2.00 -3.38 -10.17
CA PRO A 138 2.04 -4.32 -9.05
C PRO A 138 1.23 -3.82 -7.85
N ILE A 139 0.63 -4.74 -7.12
CA ILE A 139 -0.08 -4.45 -5.89
C ILE A 139 0.86 -4.77 -4.73
N LEU A 140 1.04 -3.79 -3.86
CA LEU A 140 1.88 -3.87 -2.68
C LEU A 140 1.03 -3.73 -1.42
N LEU A 141 1.60 -4.18 -0.30
CA LEU A 141 1.08 -3.98 1.04
C LEU A 141 2.16 -3.29 1.87
N SER A 142 1.78 -2.27 2.65
CA SER A 142 2.68 -1.65 3.63
C SER A 142 1.87 -0.98 4.74
N ARG A 143 2.44 -0.84 5.91
CA ARG A 143 1.80 -0.24 7.08
C ARG A 143 1.76 1.28 6.98
N CYS A 144 0.61 1.87 7.21
CA CYS A 144 0.43 3.32 7.28
C CYS A 144 1.04 3.88 8.57
N VAL A 145 2.11 4.64 8.45
CA VAL A 145 2.76 5.28 9.60
C VAL A 145 2.54 6.79 9.63
N GLY A 146 2.39 7.42 8.48
CA GLY A 146 2.12 8.85 8.34
C GLY A 146 0.80 9.12 7.62
N LEU A 147 -0.10 9.85 8.28
CA LEU A 147 -1.36 10.34 7.74
C LEU A 147 -1.19 11.69 7.04
N PRO A 148 -2.15 12.14 6.21
CA PRO A 148 -2.11 13.47 5.64
C PRO A 148 -1.94 14.55 6.71
N GLY A 149 -0.95 15.43 6.54
CA GLY A 149 -0.60 16.50 7.48
C GLY A 149 0.41 16.15 8.56
N ASP A 150 0.78 14.87 8.71
CA ASP A 150 1.80 14.46 9.67
C ASP A 150 3.21 14.88 9.25
N MET A 151 4.08 15.04 10.26
CA MET A 151 5.54 15.17 10.08
C MET A 151 6.19 13.83 10.40
N VAL A 152 6.80 13.20 9.39
CA VAL A 152 7.41 11.86 9.54
C VAL A 152 8.94 11.95 9.48
N ALA A 153 9.61 11.28 10.40
CA ALA A 153 11.05 11.08 10.40
C ALA A 153 11.42 9.65 10.82
N ILE A 154 12.62 9.21 10.44
CA ILE A 154 13.24 8.00 10.97
C ILE A 154 14.59 8.42 11.57
N ARG A 155 14.90 7.96 12.78
CA ARG A 155 16.14 8.23 13.49
C ARG A 155 16.67 6.93 14.10
N ASP A 156 17.82 6.47 13.64
CA ASP A 156 18.41 5.20 14.07
C ASP A 156 17.39 4.04 14.00
N ASN A 157 16.70 3.93 12.86
CA ASN A 157 15.61 3.00 12.56
C ASN A 157 14.30 3.21 13.34
N LYS A 158 14.20 4.16 14.26
CA LYS A 158 12.98 4.45 14.99
C LYS A 158 12.11 5.42 14.21
N VAL A 159 10.86 5.06 14.00
CA VAL A 159 9.86 5.92 13.35
C VAL A 159 9.38 6.98 14.32
N ILE A 160 9.37 8.23 13.88
CA ILE A 160 8.92 9.40 14.66
C ILE A 160 7.85 10.12 13.85
N VAL A 161 6.70 10.33 14.45
CA VAL A 161 5.59 11.06 13.83
C VAL A 161 5.15 12.18 14.78
N ASN A 162 5.14 13.41 14.25
CA ASN A 162 4.80 14.61 15.03
C ASN A 162 5.60 14.71 16.34
N ASN A 163 6.91 14.42 16.26
CA ASN A 163 7.88 14.35 17.36
C ASN A 163 7.66 13.23 18.38
N ASN A 164 6.71 12.33 18.16
CA ASN A 164 6.48 11.18 19.02
C ASN A 164 6.99 9.89 18.37
N PRO A 165 7.68 9.01 19.08
CA PRO A 165 8.03 7.70 18.55
C PRO A 165 6.76 6.88 18.31
N VAL A 166 6.77 6.14 17.19
CA VAL A 166 5.73 5.16 16.87
C VAL A 166 6.36 3.79 17.05
N GLU A 167 5.69 2.95 17.82
CA GLU A 167 6.14 1.58 18.02
C GLU A 167 5.87 0.74 16.78
N ASP A 168 6.86 -0.06 16.41
CA ASP A 168 6.74 -1.03 15.35
C ASP A 168 6.01 -2.29 15.83
N ALA A 169 5.44 -3.05 14.91
CA ALA A 169 4.91 -4.37 15.25
C ALA A 169 6.03 -5.27 15.77
N ALA A 170 5.75 -6.12 16.76
CA ALA A 170 6.74 -7.02 17.36
C ALA A 170 7.41 -7.96 16.34
N THR A 171 6.73 -8.21 15.22
CA THR A 171 7.20 -9.04 14.10
C THR A 171 8.02 -8.26 13.08
N THR A 172 8.21 -6.94 13.25
CA THR A 172 8.96 -6.10 12.30
C THR A 172 10.39 -6.61 12.16
N LYS A 173 10.80 -6.86 10.93
CA LYS A 173 12.16 -7.29 10.60
C LYS A 173 13.07 -6.11 10.27
N TYR A 174 14.27 -6.19 10.76
CA TYR A 174 15.35 -5.24 10.53
C TYR A 174 16.59 -5.96 10.01
N LEU A 175 17.54 -5.20 9.50
CA LEU A 175 18.83 -5.73 9.12
C LEU A 175 19.71 -5.89 10.37
N PHE A 176 20.25 -7.09 10.57
CA PHE A 176 21.18 -7.41 11.64
C PHE A 176 22.52 -7.87 11.08
N LEU A 177 23.60 -7.33 11.60
CA LEU A 177 24.93 -7.86 11.45
C LEU A 177 25.11 -9.01 12.45
N THR A 178 25.37 -10.20 11.94
CA THR A 178 25.67 -11.38 12.74
C THR A 178 27.11 -11.78 12.54
N VAL A 179 27.86 -11.92 13.62
CA VAL A 179 29.26 -12.36 13.64
C VAL A 179 29.34 -13.74 14.24
N THR A 180 29.98 -14.66 13.54
CA THR A 180 30.10 -16.08 13.91
C THR A 180 31.53 -16.58 13.76
N ASN A 181 31.91 -17.67 14.42
CA ASN A 181 33.22 -18.31 14.21
C ASN A 181 33.26 -19.07 12.87
N ASP A 182 32.12 -19.57 12.42
CA ASP A 182 31.99 -20.31 11.18
C ASP A 182 30.69 -19.88 10.46
N ILE A 183 30.50 -20.34 9.23
CA ILE A 183 29.28 -20.02 8.46
C ILE A 183 28.05 -20.48 9.25
N LEU A 184 27.10 -19.56 9.46
CA LEU A 184 25.83 -19.88 10.06
C LEU A 184 25.07 -20.92 9.18
N LYS A 185 24.91 -22.14 9.67
CA LYS A 185 24.29 -23.23 8.95
C LYS A 185 22.81 -23.34 9.29
N ASN A 186 22.02 -23.92 8.38
CA ASN A 186 20.60 -24.10 8.58
C ASN A 186 20.28 -25.02 9.77
N GLU A 187 21.14 -26.04 10.01
CA GLU A 187 21.02 -26.98 11.14
C GLU A 187 20.96 -26.30 12.53
N TYR A 188 21.56 -25.09 12.65
CA TYR A 188 21.50 -24.31 13.89
C TYR A 188 20.24 -23.45 14.00
N LEU A 189 19.59 -23.16 12.88
CA LEU A 189 18.45 -22.26 12.80
C LEU A 189 17.12 -23.04 12.82
N GLU A 190 17.09 -24.25 12.27
CA GLU A 190 15.91 -25.10 12.23
C GLU A 190 15.27 -25.36 13.61
N PRO A 191 16.04 -25.65 14.69
CA PRO A 191 15.47 -25.80 16.03
C PRO A 191 14.81 -24.55 16.57
N LEU A 192 15.16 -23.35 16.01
CA LEU A 192 14.58 -22.07 16.35
C LEU A 192 13.37 -21.73 15.47
N GLY A 193 13.01 -22.59 14.52
CA GLY A 193 11.95 -22.33 13.53
C GLY A 193 12.34 -21.32 12.45
N ILE A 194 13.64 -21.10 12.26
CA ILE A 194 14.17 -20.11 11.31
C ILE A 194 14.80 -20.81 10.12
N ASN A 195 14.44 -20.40 8.91
CA ASN A 195 15.07 -20.86 7.67
C ASN A 195 16.10 -19.82 7.20
N LYS A 196 17.35 -20.24 7.02
CA LYS A 196 18.44 -19.35 6.58
C LYS A 196 18.16 -18.64 5.27
N GLN A 197 17.50 -19.29 4.31
CA GLN A 197 17.20 -18.68 3.01
C GLN A 197 16.24 -17.48 3.14
N ASP A 198 15.30 -17.56 4.09
CA ASP A 198 14.28 -16.54 4.29
C ASP A 198 14.82 -15.30 5.00
N ILE A 199 15.93 -15.44 5.73
CA ILE A 199 16.54 -14.35 6.51
C ILE A 199 17.80 -13.77 5.86
N THR A 200 18.43 -14.47 4.91
CA THR A 200 19.70 -14.00 4.32
C THR A 200 19.48 -12.74 3.49
N TYR A 201 20.21 -11.67 3.83
CA TYR A 201 20.21 -10.44 3.05
C TYR A 201 21.23 -10.52 1.91
N VAL A 202 20.77 -10.28 0.69
CA VAL A 202 21.56 -10.36 -0.56
C VAL A 202 21.57 -9.02 -1.33
N GLY A 203 21.45 -7.89 -0.62
CA GLY A 203 21.48 -6.57 -1.24
C GLY A 203 22.86 -6.25 -1.85
N GLU A 204 22.87 -5.45 -2.93
CA GLU A 204 24.10 -5.00 -3.61
C GLU A 204 25.02 -4.18 -2.70
N ASP A 205 24.48 -3.62 -1.62
CA ASP A 205 25.17 -2.79 -0.62
C ASP A 205 25.69 -3.59 0.59
N ALA A 206 25.50 -4.91 0.63
CA ALA A 206 25.85 -5.75 1.78
C ALA A 206 27.31 -5.58 2.23
N GLU A 207 28.25 -5.59 1.30
CA GLU A 207 29.68 -5.40 1.61
C GLU A 207 29.97 -4.02 2.18
N THR A 208 29.34 -2.99 1.62
CA THR A 208 29.46 -1.61 2.11
C THR A 208 28.93 -1.49 3.53
N ILE A 209 27.77 -2.07 3.82
CA ILE A 209 27.17 -2.07 5.17
C ILE A 209 28.09 -2.79 6.15
N ILE A 210 28.60 -3.97 5.81
CA ILE A 210 29.54 -4.72 6.68
C ILE A 210 30.78 -3.88 6.95
N SER A 211 31.31 -3.13 5.96
CA SER A 211 32.49 -2.30 6.11
C SER A 211 32.36 -1.22 7.21
N PHE A 212 31.16 -0.68 7.43
CA PHE A 212 30.91 0.28 8.53
C PHE A 212 31.12 -0.34 9.91
N TYR A 213 31.06 -1.66 10.00
CA TYR A 213 31.18 -2.41 11.25
C TYR A 213 32.49 -3.18 11.39
N HIS A 214 33.50 -2.96 10.50
CA HIS A 214 34.73 -3.73 10.46
C HIS A 214 35.46 -3.80 11.82
N LYS A 215 35.44 -2.71 12.61
CA LYS A 215 36.05 -2.66 13.95
C LYS A 215 35.33 -3.56 14.97
N ALA A 216 34.08 -3.95 14.69
CA ALA A 216 33.28 -4.78 15.57
C ALA A 216 33.37 -6.27 15.21
N ILE A 217 34.09 -6.63 14.14
CA ILE A 217 34.26 -7.99 13.64
C ILE A 217 35.65 -8.49 14.09
N PRO A 218 35.75 -9.49 14.99
CA PRO A 218 37.02 -10.05 15.42
C PRO A 218 37.78 -10.70 14.24
N THR A 219 39.11 -10.73 14.34
CA THR A 219 39.97 -11.47 13.40
C THR A 219 39.57 -12.95 13.43
N ASN A 220 39.53 -13.60 12.27
CA ASN A 220 39.11 -15.01 12.08
C ASN A 220 37.61 -15.28 12.34
N SER A 221 36.79 -14.25 12.40
CA SER A 221 35.31 -14.39 12.43
C SER A 221 34.72 -14.09 11.06
N GLN A 222 33.51 -14.62 10.84
CA GLN A 222 32.69 -14.32 9.67
C GLN A 222 31.59 -13.34 10.04
N ALA A 223 31.27 -12.43 9.13
CA ALA A 223 30.17 -11.51 9.28
C ALA A 223 29.18 -11.65 8.12
N ALA A 224 27.92 -11.68 8.44
CA ALA A 224 26.85 -11.71 7.45
C ALA A 224 25.66 -10.85 7.90
N LEU A 225 24.86 -10.43 6.94
CA LEU A 225 23.64 -9.65 7.18
C LEU A 225 22.42 -10.54 7.06
N TYR A 226 21.52 -10.41 8.04
CA TYR A 226 20.26 -11.15 8.08
C TYR A 226 19.09 -10.21 8.36
N SER A 227 17.97 -10.50 7.71
CA SER A 227 16.67 -9.84 7.96
C SER A 227 15.96 -10.57 9.10
N LEU A 228 15.98 -10.01 10.30
CA LEU A 228 15.46 -10.65 11.52
C LEU A 228 14.51 -9.72 12.27
N SER A 229 13.54 -10.30 12.95
CA SER A 229 12.86 -9.66 14.06
C SER A 229 13.77 -9.64 15.30
N GLU A 230 13.48 -8.79 16.28
CA GLU A 230 14.23 -8.77 17.54
C GLU A 230 14.17 -10.14 18.25
N ALA A 231 13.01 -10.82 18.19
CA ALA A 231 12.84 -12.15 18.80
C ALA A 231 13.70 -13.21 18.12
N GLU A 232 13.80 -13.20 16.79
CA GLU A 232 14.68 -14.11 16.02
C GLU A 232 16.16 -13.81 16.33
N ALA A 233 16.55 -12.55 16.36
CA ALA A 233 17.92 -12.16 16.70
C ALA A 233 18.30 -12.60 18.12
N ASP A 234 17.42 -12.40 19.09
CA ASP A 234 17.59 -12.88 20.47
C ASP A 234 17.70 -14.40 20.57
N ALA A 235 16.86 -15.12 19.83
CA ALA A 235 16.89 -16.60 19.81
C ALA A 235 18.22 -17.13 19.27
N ILE A 236 18.71 -16.55 18.16
CA ILE A 236 20.02 -16.93 17.57
C ILE A 236 21.17 -16.59 18.55
N TYR A 237 21.11 -15.44 19.22
CA TYR A 237 22.14 -15.05 20.19
C TYR A 237 22.17 -16.01 21.40
N LYS A 238 21.00 -16.34 21.96
CA LYS A 238 20.87 -17.25 23.11
C LYS A 238 21.24 -18.69 22.79
N SER A 239 21.21 -19.11 21.52
CA SER A 239 21.67 -20.44 21.09
C SER A 239 23.22 -20.59 21.08
N ASN A 240 23.97 -19.51 21.37
CA ASN A 240 25.43 -19.45 21.35
C ASN A 240 26.07 -19.77 19.97
N VAL A 241 25.32 -19.69 18.89
CA VAL A 241 25.84 -19.89 17.52
C VAL A 241 26.52 -18.61 17.02
N ALA A 242 26.03 -17.47 17.46
CA ALA A 242 26.60 -16.17 17.10
C ALA A 242 27.43 -15.59 18.25
N LEU A 243 28.62 -15.07 17.92
CA LEU A 243 29.47 -14.31 18.85
C LEU A 243 28.87 -12.94 19.15
N LYS A 244 28.25 -12.34 18.15
CA LYS A 244 27.63 -11.04 18.22
C LYS A 244 26.47 -10.96 17.23
N ILE A 245 25.38 -10.36 17.66
CA ILE A 245 24.29 -9.93 16.81
C ILE A 245 24.02 -8.46 17.11
N GLN A 246 23.97 -7.64 16.09
CA GLN A 246 23.77 -6.20 16.24
C GLN A 246 22.85 -5.70 15.14
N ARG A 247 21.77 -4.99 15.52
CA ARG A 247 20.91 -4.30 14.58
C ARG A 247 21.72 -3.25 13.82
N VAL A 248 21.59 -3.25 12.51
CA VAL A 248 22.29 -2.29 11.63
C VAL A 248 21.59 -0.94 11.73
N SER A 249 22.38 0.11 11.98
CA SER A 249 21.98 1.49 11.78
C SER A 249 23.04 2.15 10.91
N LEU A 250 22.65 2.66 9.75
CA LEU A 250 23.55 3.30 8.83
C LEU A 250 24.05 4.63 9.39
N PRO A 251 25.31 5.04 9.13
CA PRO A 251 25.83 6.33 9.57
C PRO A 251 24.95 7.50 9.11
N LYS A 252 24.82 8.54 9.94
CA LYS A 252 23.97 9.69 9.65
C LYS A 252 24.45 10.55 8.48
N ASP A 253 25.72 10.45 8.14
CA ASP A 253 26.37 11.12 7.02
C ASP A 253 26.44 10.24 5.75
N TYR A 254 25.98 9.00 5.84
CA TYR A 254 25.91 8.11 4.69
C TYR A 254 24.70 8.45 3.82
N PHE A 255 24.94 8.72 2.54
CA PHE A 255 23.90 8.93 1.54
C PHE A 255 23.58 7.63 0.82
N GLU A 256 22.37 7.14 0.98
CA GLU A 256 21.83 6.00 0.23
C GLU A 256 21.11 6.47 -1.03
N ARG A 257 21.69 6.19 -2.20
CA ARG A 257 21.21 6.74 -3.50
C ARG A 257 19.79 6.36 -3.88
N THR A 258 19.30 5.24 -3.37
CA THR A 258 17.95 4.74 -3.65
C THR A 258 16.89 5.31 -2.73
N VAL A 259 17.30 5.97 -1.64
CA VAL A 259 16.36 6.57 -0.67
C VAL A 259 15.88 7.93 -1.17
N PHE A 260 14.56 8.07 -1.16
CA PHE A 260 13.85 9.31 -1.48
C PHE A 260 14.31 10.48 -0.59
N PRO A 261 14.45 11.70 -1.07
CA PRO A 261 14.21 12.21 -2.43
C PRO A 261 15.44 12.17 -3.35
N TYR A 262 16.41 11.31 -3.09
CA TYR A 262 17.61 11.07 -3.93
C TYR A 262 18.56 12.26 -4.00
N ILE A 263 18.68 13.01 -2.92
CA ILE A 263 19.49 14.24 -2.82
C ILE A 263 20.66 14.02 -1.86
N GLU A 264 21.88 13.96 -2.40
CA GLU A 264 23.09 13.72 -1.63
C GLU A 264 23.26 14.67 -0.44
N LYS A 265 22.97 15.95 -0.62
CA LYS A 265 23.01 16.98 0.43
C LYS A 265 22.25 16.65 1.71
N LEU A 266 21.21 15.81 1.62
CA LEU A 266 20.36 15.46 2.77
C LEU A 266 20.98 14.33 3.60
N HIS A 267 21.92 13.57 3.04
CA HIS A 267 22.53 12.39 3.66
C HIS A 267 21.50 11.40 4.23
N TRP A 268 20.32 11.30 3.55
CA TRP A 268 19.29 10.39 4.00
C TRP A 268 19.59 8.96 3.58
N ASN A 269 19.23 8.05 4.48
CA ASN A 269 19.31 6.62 4.28
C ASN A 269 18.15 5.91 4.97
N SER A 270 18.04 4.61 4.78
CA SER A 270 16.93 3.80 5.31
C SER A 270 16.83 3.80 6.83
N SER A 271 17.95 4.07 7.55
CA SER A 271 17.99 4.19 9.02
C SER A 271 17.77 5.63 9.53
N ASN A 272 18.06 6.65 8.69
CA ASN A 272 17.99 8.06 9.06
C ASN A 272 17.34 8.86 7.93
N PHE A 273 16.10 9.26 8.11
CA PHE A 273 15.26 9.86 7.07
C PHE A 273 14.42 11.04 7.61
N GLY A 274 14.23 12.06 6.82
CA GLY A 274 13.31 13.18 7.10
C GLY A 274 13.88 14.19 8.12
N ALA A 275 13.06 15.01 8.75
CA ALA A 275 11.61 15.03 8.81
C ALA A 275 10.96 15.57 7.51
N VAL A 276 9.86 14.96 7.10
CA VAL A 276 9.08 15.38 5.93
C VAL A 276 7.61 15.55 6.27
N PRO A 277 6.98 16.67 5.90
CA PRO A 277 5.53 16.82 6.00
C PRO A 277 4.82 15.98 4.92
N VAL A 278 3.90 15.14 5.35
CA VAL A 278 3.03 14.35 4.46
C VAL A 278 1.98 15.27 3.85
N PRO A 279 1.86 15.36 2.51
CA PRO A 279 0.92 16.28 1.90
C PRO A 279 -0.54 15.97 2.25
N GLU A 280 -1.32 17.03 2.52
CA GLU A 280 -2.73 16.97 2.85
C GLU A 280 -3.55 17.77 1.86
N LYS A 281 -4.67 17.23 1.41
CA LYS A 281 -5.61 17.88 0.50
C LYS A 281 -6.05 19.24 1.05
N GLY A 282 -5.92 20.29 0.22
CA GLY A 282 -6.31 21.65 0.58
C GLY A 282 -5.24 22.45 1.31
N LYS A 283 -4.21 21.82 1.87
CA LYS A 283 -3.09 22.51 2.52
C LYS A 283 -2.16 23.13 1.49
N VAL A 284 -1.61 24.28 1.84
CA VAL A 284 -0.63 25.02 1.03
C VAL A 284 0.75 24.77 1.62
N LEU A 285 1.68 24.34 0.77
CA LEU A 285 3.09 24.20 1.10
C LEU A 285 3.89 25.30 0.38
N LYS A 286 4.76 26.01 1.11
CA LYS A 286 5.76 26.88 0.49
C LYS A 286 6.81 26.04 -0.22
N LEU A 287 7.09 26.40 -1.48
CA LEU A 287 8.06 25.74 -2.32
C LEU A 287 9.29 26.60 -2.54
N ASN A 288 10.41 25.96 -2.61
CA ASN A 288 11.67 26.47 -3.15
C ASN A 288 12.42 25.32 -3.85
N THR A 289 13.50 25.59 -4.51
CA THR A 289 14.28 24.59 -5.26
C THR A 289 14.85 23.46 -4.40
N ASN A 290 15.05 23.68 -3.10
CA ASN A 290 15.52 22.65 -2.18
C ASN A 290 14.39 21.70 -1.72
N ILE A 291 13.16 22.22 -1.56
CA ILE A 291 11.99 21.47 -1.09
C ILE A 291 11.26 20.80 -2.27
N LEU A 292 11.27 21.43 -3.44
CA LEU A 292 10.56 20.95 -4.63
C LEU A 292 10.80 19.47 -4.94
N PRO A 293 12.01 18.91 -4.87
CA PRO A 293 12.24 17.49 -5.17
C PRO A 293 11.42 16.53 -4.31
N LEU A 294 11.13 16.88 -3.06
CA LEU A 294 10.27 16.10 -2.17
C LEU A 294 8.83 15.97 -2.71
N TYR A 295 8.35 17.00 -3.41
CA TYR A 295 6.94 17.07 -3.81
C TYR A 295 6.72 17.07 -5.31
N ARG A 296 7.81 17.14 -6.09
CA ARG A 296 7.72 17.25 -7.55
C ARG A 296 6.87 16.15 -8.16
N ARG A 297 7.07 14.90 -7.74
CA ARG A 297 6.30 13.77 -8.23
C ARG A 297 4.82 13.84 -7.81
N CYS A 298 4.53 14.34 -6.61
CA CYS A 298 3.14 14.60 -6.18
C CYS A 298 2.47 15.59 -7.11
N ILE A 299 3.14 16.70 -7.43
CA ILE A 299 2.63 17.78 -8.27
C ILE A 299 2.48 17.34 -9.73
N GLU A 300 3.50 16.68 -10.30
CA GLU A 300 3.52 16.27 -11.71
C GLU A 300 2.74 14.99 -11.96
N ALA A 301 3.20 13.87 -11.39
CA ALA A 301 2.71 12.55 -11.77
C ALA A 301 1.33 12.22 -11.18
N TYR A 302 1.04 12.69 -9.96
CA TYR A 302 -0.19 12.32 -9.27
C TYR A 302 -1.28 13.38 -9.38
N GLU A 303 -0.92 14.64 -9.57
CA GLU A 303 -1.88 15.75 -9.72
C GLU A 303 -1.90 16.38 -11.11
N GLY A 304 -1.07 15.87 -12.06
CA GLY A 304 -1.15 16.16 -13.50
C GLY A 304 -0.70 17.56 -13.88
N ASN A 305 0.22 18.17 -13.11
CA ASN A 305 0.75 19.49 -13.43
C ASN A 305 2.11 19.37 -14.13
N LYS A 306 2.53 20.44 -14.83
CA LYS A 306 3.88 20.58 -15.38
C LYS A 306 4.68 21.49 -14.47
N VAL A 307 5.87 21.03 -14.02
CA VAL A 307 6.77 21.81 -13.17
C VAL A 307 8.05 22.13 -13.94
N GLU A 308 8.39 23.40 -14.03
CA GLU A 308 9.63 23.89 -14.61
C GLU A 308 10.40 24.69 -13.57
N VAL A 309 11.74 24.61 -13.60
CA VAL A 309 12.63 25.40 -12.78
C VAL A 309 13.52 26.23 -13.69
N LYS A 310 13.55 27.54 -13.48
CA LYS A 310 14.39 28.49 -14.23
C LYS A 310 15.16 29.35 -13.24
N GLY A 311 16.46 29.03 -13.06
CA GLY A 311 17.25 29.58 -11.95
C GLY A 311 16.64 29.16 -10.61
N ASP A 312 16.35 30.11 -9.74
CA ASP A 312 15.73 29.85 -8.42
C ASP A 312 14.19 29.92 -8.43
N LYS A 313 13.61 30.14 -9.62
CA LYS A 313 12.16 30.31 -9.78
C LYS A 313 11.48 29.00 -10.21
N ILE A 314 10.35 28.70 -9.58
CA ILE A 314 9.51 27.55 -9.88
C ILE A 314 8.31 28.02 -10.67
N PHE A 315 7.99 27.29 -11.74
CA PHE A 315 6.80 27.52 -12.57
C PHE A 315 5.94 26.26 -12.54
N ILE A 316 4.66 26.41 -12.22
CA ILE A 316 3.67 25.34 -12.30
C ILE A 316 2.64 25.72 -13.36
N ASN A 317 2.51 24.87 -14.39
CA ASN A 317 1.67 25.12 -15.56
C ASN A 317 1.96 26.51 -16.22
N GLY A 318 3.24 26.89 -16.25
CA GLY A 318 3.69 28.16 -16.83
C GLY A 318 3.55 29.40 -15.92
N THR A 319 2.97 29.26 -14.73
CA THR A 319 2.83 30.36 -13.75
C THR A 319 3.92 30.25 -12.70
N GLU A 320 4.66 31.37 -12.48
CA GLU A 320 5.65 31.50 -11.40
C GLU A 320 4.93 31.41 -10.04
N THR A 321 5.45 30.56 -9.15
CA THR A 321 4.87 30.36 -7.81
C THR A 321 5.94 29.95 -6.80
N ASP A 322 5.74 30.32 -5.53
CA ASP A 322 6.51 29.92 -4.37
C ASP A 322 5.74 28.96 -3.46
N SER A 323 4.59 28.48 -3.91
CA SER A 323 3.72 27.66 -3.10
C SER A 323 2.85 26.72 -3.94
N TYR A 324 2.38 25.63 -3.33
CA TYR A 324 1.46 24.70 -3.98
C TYR A 324 0.37 24.24 -3.01
N ARG A 325 -0.88 24.21 -3.50
CA ARG A 325 -2.03 23.67 -2.79
C ARG A 325 -2.32 22.26 -3.30
N PHE A 326 -2.12 21.26 -2.44
CA PHE A 326 -2.38 19.85 -2.79
C PHE A 326 -3.87 19.59 -3.03
N ARG A 327 -4.16 18.79 -4.06
CA ARG A 327 -5.52 18.38 -4.43
C ARG A 327 -5.91 17.02 -3.89
N ARG A 328 -4.92 16.25 -3.35
CA ARG A 328 -5.06 14.88 -2.84
C ARG A 328 -4.49 14.75 -1.45
N ASN A 329 -4.95 13.71 -0.76
CA ASN A 329 -4.29 13.22 0.44
C ASN A 329 -3.17 12.26 0.06
N TYR A 330 -2.14 12.24 0.88
CA TYR A 330 -1.00 11.34 0.75
C TYR A 330 -0.74 10.64 2.07
N PHE A 331 -0.10 9.49 1.99
CA PHE A 331 0.28 8.68 3.14
C PHE A 331 1.78 8.40 3.09
N PHE A 332 2.37 8.16 4.25
CA PHE A 332 3.71 7.61 4.37
C PHE A 332 3.58 6.19 4.91
N VAL A 333 4.05 5.22 4.14
CA VAL A 333 3.89 3.80 4.47
C VAL A 333 5.24 3.11 4.61
N LEU A 334 5.34 2.14 5.51
CA LEU A 334 6.54 1.33 5.71
C LEU A 334 6.18 -0.16 5.64
N GLY A 335 7.08 -0.96 5.07
CA GLY A 335 7.00 -2.41 5.18
C GLY A 335 7.29 -2.86 6.60
N ASP A 336 6.65 -3.92 7.11
CA ASP A 336 7.05 -4.57 8.36
C ASP A 336 8.39 -5.31 8.18
N ASN A 337 8.72 -5.73 6.97
CA ASN A 337 10.09 -6.10 6.63
C ASN A 337 10.85 -4.86 6.15
N ARG A 338 11.60 -4.23 7.07
CA ARG A 338 12.36 -2.99 6.82
C ARG A 338 13.56 -3.17 5.90
N THR A 339 13.92 -4.40 5.54
CA THR A 339 15.03 -4.71 4.63
C THR A 339 14.60 -4.66 3.15
N THR A 340 13.31 -4.46 2.86
CA THR A 340 12.80 -4.29 1.50
C THR A 340 12.72 -2.81 1.10
N GLU A 341 12.70 -2.58 -0.22
CA GLU A 341 12.63 -1.23 -0.81
C GLU A 341 11.23 -0.85 -1.31
N ASP A 342 10.19 -1.58 -0.91
CA ASP A 342 8.82 -1.42 -1.40
C ASP A 342 7.98 -0.48 -0.53
N ASP A 343 8.56 0.63 -0.03
CA ASP A 343 7.87 1.56 0.87
C ASP A 343 8.25 3.03 0.64
N SER A 344 7.69 3.92 1.44
CA SER A 344 7.85 5.37 1.28
C SER A 344 9.27 5.90 1.48
N ARG A 345 10.16 5.14 2.08
CA ARG A 345 11.59 5.50 2.14
C ARG A 345 12.20 5.55 0.73
N TYR A 346 11.64 4.78 -0.20
CA TYR A 346 12.18 4.61 -1.55
C TYR A 346 11.33 5.30 -2.62
N PHE A 347 10.00 5.17 -2.61
CA PHE A 347 9.14 5.81 -3.62
C PHE A 347 8.51 7.14 -3.16
N GLY A 348 8.73 7.56 -1.91
CA GLY A 348 8.14 8.79 -1.36
C GLY A 348 6.69 8.62 -0.95
N PHE A 349 5.86 9.63 -1.19
CA PHE A 349 4.49 9.67 -0.72
C PHE A 349 3.54 8.80 -1.55
N LEU A 350 2.69 8.03 -0.88
CA LEU A 350 1.62 7.24 -1.49
C LEU A 350 0.36 8.11 -1.66
N PRO A 351 -0.09 8.42 -2.89
CA PRO A 351 -1.33 9.17 -3.10
C PRO A 351 -2.57 8.32 -2.81
N ASP A 352 -3.62 8.93 -2.26
CA ASP A 352 -4.91 8.30 -1.97
C ASP A 352 -5.49 7.55 -3.19
N SER A 353 -5.27 8.08 -4.39
CA SER A 353 -5.74 7.47 -5.64
C SER A 353 -5.10 6.11 -5.97
N HIS A 354 -4.02 5.73 -5.32
CA HIS A 354 -3.35 4.42 -5.48
C HIS A 354 -3.76 3.42 -4.40
N VAL A 355 -4.33 3.89 -3.30
CA VAL A 355 -4.88 3.04 -2.25
C VAL A 355 -6.11 2.30 -2.78
N MET A 356 -6.15 0.99 -2.60
CA MET A 356 -7.25 0.12 -2.96
C MET A 356 -8.15 -0.19 -1.76
N GLY A 357 -7.59 -0.14 -0.57
CA GLY A 357 -8.27 -0.35 0.70
C GLY A 357 -7.31 -0.74 1.82
N VAL A 358 -7.90 -1.15 2.94
CA VAL A 358 -7.22 -1.59 4.16
C VAL A 358 -7.32 -3.10 4.26
N ALA A 359 -6.19 -3.79 4.47
CA ALA A 359 -6.16 -5.24 4.65
C ALA A 359 -7.02 -5.64 5.87
N CYS A 360 -7.71 -6.78 5.74
CA CYS A 360 -8.40 -7.39 6.88
C CYS A 360 -7.38 -8.25 7.64
N GLU A 361 -7.36 -8.12 8.93
CA GLU A 361 -6.60 -9.00 9.84
C GLU A 361 -7.24 -10.38 9.93
#